data_5fa500811830014760c0295b03490e79
#
_entry.id   5fa500811830014760c0295b03490e79
#
_cell.length_a   1.000
_cell.length_b   1.000
_cell.length_c   1.000
_cell.angle_alpha   90.00
_cell.angle_beta   90.00
_cell.angle_gamma   90.00
#
_symmetry.space_group_name_H-M   'P 1'
#
loop_
_entity.id
_entity.type
_entity.pdbx_description
1 polymer ?
#
loop_
_entity_poly.entity_id
_entity_poly.type
_entity_poly.pdbx_seq_one_letter_code
_entity_poly.pdbx_strand_id
1 'polypeptide(L)'
;MLQIAPSGYRCHAARKRKPELLCARAKRDEALMPQIQAVWQANMQVYGADKVWHQMNREGTTVARCTVERLMKRLGLHGVRRGKVIRTTIPNKAAPCPLDRVNRQFKADRPNQLWVSDFTYVSTWQGWQYVAFVIDVFARRIVGWRVSSSMRTDFVLDALEQALFDRQPEHSDALIHHSDRGSQYVSILYTERLAEAGIEPSVGSRGDSYDNALAETINGLYKAELIHRRAPWKTKEALELATLEWVAWFNHHRLLSSIGYIPPAEAEANYYRQLAGKNETEVST
;
A
#
# COMPACT_ATOMS: atom_id res chain seq x y z
N MET A 1 -25.12 40.55 -13.63
CA MET A 1 -25.49 40.10 -15.00
C MET A 1 -24.25 39.42 -15.60
N LEU A 2 -24.37 38.16 -16.01
CA LEU A 2 -23.26 37.47 -16.71
C LEU A 2 -23.17 38.06 -18.13
N GLN A 3 -22.04 38.66 -18.47
CA GLN A 3 -21.72 39.17 -19.80
C GLN A 3 -21.40 38.05 -20.79
N ILE A 4 -22.35 37.18 -21.09
CA ILE A 4 -22.17 36.11 -22.08
C ILE A 4 -22.90 36.54 -23.36
N ALA A 5 -22.17 36.55 -24.47
CA ALA A 5 -22.77 36.85 -25.77
C ALA A 5 -23.88 35.82 -26.09
N PRO A 6 -25.06 36.26 -26.55
CA PRO A 6 -26.20 35.37 -26.86
C PRO A 6 -25.85 34.25 -27.84
N SER A 7 -24.94 34.50 -28.78
CA SER A 7 -24.41 33.50 -29.72
C SER A 7 -23.67 32.37 -29.03
N GLY A 8 -22.83 32.70 -28.03
CA GLY A 8 -22.10 31.73 -27.22
C GLY A 8 -23.03 30.81 -26.41
N TYR A 9 -24.06 31.42 -25.78
CA TYR A 9 -25.07 30.64 -25.06
C TYR A 9 -25.85 29.69 -25.98
N ARG A 10 -26.34 30.20 -27.16
CA ARG A 10 -27.06 29.36 -28.13
C ARG A 10 -26.21 28.21 -28.66
N CYS A 11 -24.94 28.46 -28.96
CA CYS A 11 -23.99 27.42 -29.38
C CYS A 11 -23.78 26.35 -28.28
N HIS A 12 -23.63 26.79 -27.04
CA HIS A 12 -23.50 25.87 -25.89
C HIS A 12 -24.77 25.03 -25.67
N ALA A 13 -25.96 25.68 -25.72
CA ALA A 13 -27.25 25.02 -25.59
C ALA A 13 -27.51 24.02 -26.73
N ALA A 14 -27.13 24.37 -27.98
CA ALA A 14 -27.22 23.46 -29.12
C ALA A 14 -26.33 22.22 -28.95
N ARG A 15 -25.06 22.40 -28.54
CA ARG A 15 -24.13 21.28 -28.26
C ARG A 15 -24.61 20.39 -27.12
N LYS A 16 -25.28 20.94 -26.11
CA LYS A 16 -25.87 20.16 -25.02
C LYS A 16 -27.04 19.29 -25.46
N ARG A 17 -27.83 19.76 -26.44
CA ARG A 17 -28.97 19.00 -27.00
C ARG A 17 -28.55 17.98 -28.06
N LYS A 18 -27.49 18.29 -28.81
CA LYS A 18 -26.99 17.50 -29.93
C LYS A 18 -25.51 17.21 -29.73
N PRO A 19 -25.16 16.06 -29.06
CA PRO A 19 -23.77 15.68 -28.79
C PRO A 19 -22.89 15.54 -30.05
N GLU A 20 -23.52 15.26 -31.20
CA GLU A 20 -22.83 15.20 -32.49
C GLU A 20 -22.16 16.52 -32.90
N LEU A 21 -22.64 17.66 -32.39
CA LEU A 21 -22.07 19.00 -32.62
C LEU A 21 -20.87 19.33 -31.73
N LEU A 22 -20.48 18.41 -30.83
CA LEU A 22 -19.30 18.58 -30.01
C LEU A 22 -18.01 18.44 -30.86
N CYS A 23 -17.00 19.25 -30.56
CA CYS A 23 -15.68 19.10 -31.19
C CYS A 23 -15.05 17.78 -30.80
N ALA A 24 -14.09 17.27 -31.60
CA ALA A 24 -13.45 15.99 -31.39
C ALA A 24 -12.85 15.86 -29.97
N ARG A 25 -12.27 16.92 -29.43
CA ARG A 25 -11.75 16.95 -28.07
C ARG A 25 -12.86 16.73 -27.03
N ALA A 26 -14.01 17.40 -27.17
CA ALA A 26 -15.11 17.28 -26.23
C ALA A 26 -15.73 15.87 -26.26
N LYS A 27 -15.88 15.28 -27.45
CA LYS A 27 -16.34 13.90 -27.62
C LYS A 27 -15.39 12.92 -26.94
N ARG A 28 -14.07 13.09 -27.12
CA ARG A 28 -13.06 12.29 -26.45
C ARG A 28 -13.10 12.45 -24.93
N ASP A 29 -13.26 13.68 -24.45
CA ASP A 29 -13.38 13.95 -23.01
C ASP A 29 -14.60 13.23 -22.40
N GLU A 30 -15.76 13.27 -23.07
CA GLU A 30 -16.98 12.58 -22.64
C GLU A 30 -16.82 11.05 -22.62
N ALA A 31 -16.07 10.48 -23.55
CA ALA A 31 -15.77 9.06 -23.58
C ALA A 31 -14.77 8.63 -22.47
N LEU A 32 -13.85 9.51 -22.09
CA LEU A 32 -12.84 9.24 -21.07
C LEU A 32 -13.37 9.39 -19.63
N MET A 33 -14.31 10.32 -19.40
CA MET A 33 -14.81 10.57 -18.05
C MET A 33 -15.38 9.34 -17.34
N PRO A 34 -16.24 8.49 -17.94
CA PRO A 34 -16.74 7.28 -17.30
C PRO A 34 -15.61 6.28 -17.00
N GLN A 35 -14.62 6.16 -17.86
CA GLN A 35 -13.47 5.27 -17.65
C GLN A 35 -12.62 5.73 -16.46
N ILE A 36 -12.31 7.02 -16.38
CA ILE A 36 -11.61 7.64 -15.24
C ILE A 36 -12.37 7.37 -13.94
N GLN A 37 -13.68 7.55 -13.96
CA GLN A 37 -14.54 7.32 -12.80
C GLN A 37 -14.55 5.84 -12.39
N ALA A 38 -14.64 4.92 -13.36
CA ALA A 38 -14.60 3.49 -13.11
C ALA A 38 -13.26 3.06 -12.48
N VAL A 39 -12.13 3.49 -13.04
CA VAL A 39 -10.80 3.22 -12.49
C VAL A 39 -10.68 3.76 -11.06
N TRP A 40 -11.15 4.97 -10.81
CA TRP A 40 -11.09 5.58 -9.48
C TRP A 40 -11.96 4.81 -8.46
N GLN A 41 -13.17 4.40 -8.85
CA GLN A 41 -14.07 3.60 -8.01
C GLN A 41 -13.51 2.21 -7.71
N ALA A 42 -12.99 1.51 -8.72
CA ALA A 42 -12.39 0.18 -8.58
C ALA A 42 -11.16 0.17 -7.64
N ASN A 43 -10.50 1.33 -7.51
CA ASN A 43 -9.32 1.49 -6.67
C ASN A 43 -9.63 2.19 -5.34
N MET A 44 -10.70 1.77 -4.67
CA MET A 44 -11.12 2.24 -3.36
C MET A 44 -11.27 3.77 -3.27
N GLN A 45 -11.38 4.46 -4.41
CA GLN A 45 -11.47 5.91 -4.51
C GLN A 45 -10.26 6.66 -3.91
N VAL A 46 -9.08 6.03 -3.85
CA VAL A 46 -7.86 6.60 -3.25
C VAL A 46 -6.87 7.14 -4.28
N TYR A 47 -6.99 6.74 -5.54
CA TYR A 47 -6.04 7.14 -6.58
C TYR A 47 -6.15 8.62 -6.93
N GLY A 48 -4.99 9.29 -6.98
CA GLY A 48 -4.83 10.59 -7.64
C GLY A 48 -4.59 10.42 -9.15
N ALA A 49 -4.52 11.53 -9.86
CA ALA A 49 -4.40 11.57 -11.32
C ALA A 49 -3.24 10.74 -11.89
N ASP A 50 -2.14 10.66 -11.17
CA ASP A 50 -0.96 9.90 -11.57
C ASP A 50 -1.26 8.39 -11.64
N LYS A 51 -1.84 7.82 -10.57
CA LYS A 51 -2.17 6.40 -10.54
C LYS A 51 -3.35 6.04 -11.44
N VAL A 52 -4.35 6.92 -11.56
CA VAL A 52 -5.45 6.73 -12.52
C VAL A 52 -4.89 6.70 -13.94
N TRP A 53 -3.97 7.60 -14.27
CA TRP A 53 -3.28 7.62 -15.57
C TRP A 53 -2.51 6.33 -15.84
N HIS A 54 -1.70 5.87 -14.89
CA HIS A 54 -0.97 4.61 -15.02
C HIS A 54 -1.93 3.43 -15.23
N GLN A 55 -3.01 3.34 -14.44
CA GLN A 55 -3.98 2.27 -14.56
C GLN A 55 -4.70 2.27 -15.92
N MET A 56 -5.15 3.43 -16.40
CA MET A 56 -5.78 3.54 -17.73
C MET A 56 -4.88 3.08 -18.86
N ASN A 57 -3.59 3.48 -18.82
CA ASN A 57 -2.63 3.02 -19.85
C ASN A 57 -2.36 1.50 -19.75
N ARG A 58 -2.33 0.92 -18.55
CA ARG A 58 -2.24 -0.54 -18.34
C ARG A 58 -3.44 -1.28 -18.91
N GLU A 59 -4.63 -0.69 -18.84
CA GLU A 59 -5.88 -1.21 -19.40
C GLU A 59 -6.03 -0.93 -20.92
N GLY A 60 -4.99 -0.38 -21.57
CA GLY A 60 -4.94 -0.12 -23.01
C GLY A 60 -5.51 1.21 -23.45
N THR A 61 -5.98 2.07 -22.52
CA THR A 61 -6.47 3.41 -22.83
C THR A 61 -5.32 4.41 -22.85
N THR A 62 -4.73 4.66 -24.02
CA THR A 62 -3.65 5.66 -24.17
C THR A 62 -4.18 7.08 -23.99
N VAL A 63 -3.78 7.73 -22.92
CA VAL A 63 -4.18 9.08 -22.56
C VAL A 63 -3.01 9.84 -21.90
N ALA A 64 -2.92 11.15 -22.12
CA ALA A 64 -1.93 11.98 -21.44
C ALA A 64 -2.34 12.26 -19.98
N ARG A 65 -1.34 12.22 -19.05
CA ARG A 65 -1.57 12.47 -17.62
C ARG A 65 -2.31 13.79 -17.34
N CYS A 66 -1.94 14.86 -18.05
CA CYS A 66 -2.59 16.17 -17.90
C CYS A 66 -4.10 16.15 -18.30
N THR A 67 -4.49 15.28 -19.24
CA THR A 67 -5.90 15.08 -19.60
C THR A 67 -6.64 14.41 -18.45
N VAL A 68 -6.08 13.35 -17.86
CA VAL A 68 -6.65 12.67 -16.70
C VAL A 68 -6.81 13.65 -15.53
N GLU A 69 -5.77 14.41 -15.22
CA GLU A 69 -5.80 15.41 -14.13
C GLU A 69 -6.91 16.45 -14.33
N ARG A 70 -7.04 16.99 -15.54
CA ARG A 70 -8.08 17.96 -15.90
C ARG A 70 -9.48 17.36 -15.79
N LEU A 71 -9.67 16.12 -16.26
CA LEU A 71 -10.97 15.46 -16.24
C LEU A 71 -11.36 15.02 -14.82
N MET A 72 -10.42 14.53 -14.02
CA MET A 72 -10.65 14.25 -12.59
C MET A 72 -11.09 15.53 -11.85
N LYS A 73 -10.41 16.65 -12.09
CA LYS A 73 -10.83 17.95 -11.53
C LYS A 73 -12.24 18.34 -11.95
N ARG A 74 -12.60 18.11 -13.21
CA ARG A 74 -13.97 18.38 -13.73
C ARG A 74 -15.02 17.47 -13.06
N LEU A 75 -14.67 16.22 -12.76
CA LEU A 75 -15.52 15.25 -12.08
C LEU A 75 -15.53 15.42 -10.54
N GLY A 76 -14.71 16.32 -9.98
CA GLY A 76 -14.57 16.47 -8.53
C GLY A 76 -13.87 15.29 -7.85
N LEU A 77 -13.12 14.47 -8.61
CA LEU A 77 -12.41 13.29 -8.10
C LEU A 77 -11.04 13.69 -7.56
N HIS A 78 -10.72 13.22 -6.37
CA HIS A 78 -9.46 13.50 -5.70
C HIS A 78 -8.82 12.22 -5.16
N GLY A 79 -7.49 12.17 -5.22
CA GLY A 79 -6.72 11.13 -4.53
C GLY A 79 -6.57 11.44 -3.04
N VAL A 80 -6.31 10.39 -2.27
CA VAL A 80 -6.01 10.52 -0.85
C VAL A 80 -4.60 11.09 -0.67
N ARG A 81 -4.47 12.08 0.19
CA ARG A 81 -3.18 12.64 0.61
C ARG A 81 -2.93 12.27 2.06
N ARG A 82 -1.70 11.86 2.38
CA ARG A 82 -1.27 11.77 3.77
C ARG A 82 -1.30 13.17 4.37
N GLY A 83 -1.81 13.29 5.60
CA GLY A 83 -1.68 14.52 6.39
C GLY A 83 -0.20 14.83 6.65
N LYS A 84 0.11 16.08 7.05
CA LYS A 84 1.45 16.42 7.56
C LYS A 84 1.72 15.57 8.78
N VAL A 85 2.82 14.82 8.78
CA VAL A 85 3.33 14.15 9.98
C VAL A 85 3.80 15.22 10.94
N ILE A 86 3.12 15.38 12.07
CA ILE A 86 3.62 16.19 13.16
C ILE A 86 4.74 15.38 13.80
N ARG A 87 5.99 15.81 13.64
CA ARG A 87 7.13 15.22 14.35
C ARG A 87 6.98 15.54 15.83
N THR A 88 6.63 14.55 16.63
CA THR A 88 6.51 14.65 18.10
C THR A 88 7.79 14.22 18.82
N THR A 89 8.76 13.63 18.11
CA THR A 89 10.01 13.10 18.68
C THR A 89 11.20 13.94 18.24
N ILE A 90 12.00 14.41 19.20
CA ILE A 90 13.30 15.05 18.96
C ILE A 90 14.35 13.93 19.10
N PRO A 91 15.10 13.56 18.04
CA PRO A 91 16.11 12.51 18.14
C PRO A 91 17.25 12.93 19.06
N ASN A 92 17.58 12.10 20.04
CA ASN A 92 18.77 12.29 20.87
C ASN A 92 19.99 11.73 20.13
N LYS A 93 20.81 12.63 19.57
CA LYS A 93 21.99 12.27 18.78
C LYS A 93 23.16 11.67 19.60
N ALA A 94 23.06 11.65 20.91
CA ALA A 94 24.16 11.26 21.80
C ALA A 94 24.07 9.83 22.35
N ALA A 95 23.02 9.06 22.04
CA ALA A 95 22.89 7.69 22.52
C ALA A 95 23.62 6.71 21.59
N PRO A 96 24.50 5.78 22.13
CA PRO A 96 25.13 4.75 21.32
C PRO A 96 24.08 3.84 20.68
N CYS A 97 24.18 3.69 19.35
CA CYS A 97 23.27 2.88 18.57
C CYS A 97 23.73 1.42 18.57
N PRO A 98 22.92 0.42 18.99
CA PRO A 98 23.24 -0.99 18.80
C PRO A 98 23.33 -1.31 17.30
N LEU A 99 24.13 -2.33 16.96
CA LEU A 99 24.36 -2.76 15.58
C LEU A 99 23.03 -3.11 14.88
N ASP A 100 22.60 -2.23 13.98
CA ASP A 100 21.56 -2.51 13.02
C ASP A 100 22.14 -3.37 11.89
N ARG A 101 21.69 -4.63 11.79
CA ARG A 101 22.14 -5.57 10.75
C ARG A 101 21.57 -5.23 9.36
N VAL A 102 20.46 -4.52 9.30
CA VAL A 102 19.83 -4.08 8.04
C VAL A 102 20.55 -2.84 7.51
N ASN A 103 21.31 -2.12 8.37
CA ASN A 103 22.13 -0.96 8.01
C ASN A 103 21.36 0.05 7.13
N ARG A 104 20.07 0.27 7.45
CA ARG A 104 19.13 1.16 6.73
C ARG A 104 18.91 0.81 5.25
N GLN A 105 19.36 -0.36 4.80
CA GLN A 105 19.16 -0.83 3.44
C GLN A 105 17.93 -1.75 3.38
N PHE A 106 16.73 -1.16 3.41
CA PHE A 106 15.46 -1.89 3.18
C PHE A 106 15.32 -2.23 1.69
N LYS A 107 16.27 -3.02 1.18
CA LYS A 107 16.27 -3.59 -0.15
C LYS A 107 16.41 -5.09 -0.03
N ALA A 108 15.59 -5.80 -0.75
CA ALA A 108 15.67 -7.24 -0.91
C ALA A 108 15.76 -7.54 -2.40
N ASP A 109 16.62 -8.47 -2.79
CA ASP A 109 16.83 -8.86 -4.19
C ASP A 109 15.88 -9.98 -4.60
N ARG A 110 15.25 -10.65 -3.63
CA ARG A 110 14.30 -11.75 -3.83
C ARG A 110 13.19 -11.74 -2.75
N PRO A 111 12.04 -12.36 -3.05
CA PRO A 111 11.02 -12.64 -2.04
C PRO A 111 11.58 -13.47 -0.88
N ASN A 112 11.01 -13.30 0.31
CA ASN A 112 11.40 -14.00 1.53
C ASN A 112 12.87 -13.81 1.95
N GLN A 113 13.50 -12.69 1.58
CA GLN A 113 14.85 -12.33 2.05
C GLN A 113 14.79 -11.47 3.30
N LEU A 114 13.86 -10.52 3.34
CA LEU A 114 13.68 -9.61 4.47
C LEU A 114 12.19 -9.33 4.66
N TRP A 115 11.69 -9.61 5.86
CA TRP A 115 10.39 -9.16 6.30
C TRP A 115 10.53 -8.03 7.32
N VAL A 116 9.62 -7.08 7.27
CA VAL A 116 9.51 -6.02 8.29
C VAL A 116 8.12 -6.07 8.93
N SER A 117 8.08 -5.87 10.24
CA SER A 117 6.82 -5.85 10.98
C SER A 117 6.68 -4.57 11.79
N ASP A 118 5.45 -4.12 11.87
CA ASP A 118 5.04 -3.02 12.73
C ASP A 118 3.55 -3.13 13.01
N PHE A 119 3.08 -2.46 14.05
CA PHE A 119 1.67 -2.40 14.36
C PHE A 119 1.21 -0.95 14.55
N THR A 120 -0.08 -0.75 14.36
CA THR A 120 -0.73 0.53 14.57
C THR A 120 -2.00 0.35 15.37
N TYR A 121 -2.59 1.45 15.84
CA TYR A 121 -3.83 1.43 16.60
C TYR A 121 -4.92 2.25 15.92
N VAL A 122 -6.15 1.82 16.09
CA VAL A 122 -7.37 2.41 15.53
C VAL A 122 -8.39 2.59 16.65
N SER A 123 -8.95 3.78 16.77
CA SER A 123 -10.04 4.04 17.71
C SER A 123 -11.36 3.54 17.13
N THR A 124 -12.09 2.75 17.94
CA THR A 124 -13.44 2.29 17.64
C THR A 124 -14.38 2.64 18.79
N TRP A 125 -15.68 2.46 18.61
CA TRP A 125 -16.65 2.63 19.72
C TRP A 125 -16.49 1.57 20.82
N GLN A 126 -15.85 0.43 20.49
CA GLN A 126 -15.51 -0.63 21.45
C GLN A 126 -14.14 -0.43 22.13
N GLY A 127 -13.49 0.73 21.92
CA GLY A 127 -12.16 1.02 22.43
C GLY A 127 -11.08 0.90 21.36
N TRP A 128 -9.81 0.90 21.80
CA TRP A 128 -8.66 0.79 20.91
C TRP A 128 -8.53 -0.61 20.34
N GLN A 129 -8.34 -0.67 19.03
CA GLN A 129 -7.97 -1.90 18.30
C GLN A 129 -6.55 -1.75 17.77
N TYR A 130 -5.82 -2.85 17.74
CA TYR A 130 -4.44 -2.92 17.28
C TYR A 130 -4.39 -3.70 15.98
N VAL A 131 -3.60 -3.24 15.02
CA VAL A 131 -3.46 -3.87 13.71
C VAL A 131 -1.99 -4.07 13.43
N ALA A 132 -1.54 -5.33 13.34
CA ALA A 132 -0.20 -5.71 12.99
C ALA A 132 -0.11 -6.08 11.51
N PHE A 133 1.02 -5.75 10.88
CA PHE A 133 1.37 -6.16 9.53
C PHE A 133 2.76 -6.79 9.50
N VAL A 134 2.91 -7.86 8.72
CA VAL A 134 4.19 -8.43 8.28
C VAL A 134 4.31 -8.19 6.78
N ILE A 135 5.41 -7.61 6.35
CA ILE A 135 5.58 -7.10 4.99
C ILE A 135 6.87 -7.66 4.41
N ASP A 136 6.79 -8.33 3.26
CA ASP A 136 7.94 -8.70 2.45
C ASP A 136 8.51 -7.45 1.75
N VAL A 137 9.78 -7.16 2.00
CA VAL A 137 10.43 -5.93 1.52
C VAL A 137 10.63 -5.93 0.01
N PHE A 138 10.84 -7.09 -0.63
CA PHE A 138 11.08 -7.20 -2.07
C PHE A 138 9.96 -6.56 -2.89
N ALA A 139 8.76 -7.09 -2.75
CA ALA A 139 7.58 -6.63 -3.49
C ALA A 139 6.70 -5.66 -2.68
N ARG A 140 7.06 -5.37 -1.42
CA ARG A 140 6.23 -4.62 -0.47
C ARG A 140 4.88 -5.27 -0.21
N ARG A 141 4.81 -6.59 -0.36
CA ARG A 141 3.61 -7.40 -0.17
C ARG A 141 3.34 -7.60 1.33
N ILE A 142 2.11 -7.38 1.75
CA ILE A 142 1.66 -7.74 3.10
C ILE A 142 1.44 -9.24 3.10
N VAL A 143 2.26 -9.97 3.86
CA VAL A 143 2.27 -11.44 3.94
C VAL A 143 1.58 -11.97 5.18
N GLY A 144 1.40 -11.12 6.20
CA GLY A 144 0.63 -11.44 7.40
C GLY A 144 0.02 -10.19 8.01
N TRP A 145 -1.13 -10.33 8.66
CA TRP A 145 -1.78 -9.23 9.35
C TRP A 145 -2.76 -9.76 10.41
N ARG A 146 -3.01 -8.96 11.44
CA ARG A 146 -4.00 -9.28 12.48
C ARG A 146 -4.64 -8.03 13.05
N VAL A 147 -5.94 -8.10 13.38
CA VAL A 147 -6.66 -7.10 14.17
C VAL A 147 -6.98 -7.69 15.56
N SER A 148 -6.65 -6.97 16.63
CA SER A 148 -6.86 -7.42 18.00
C SER A 148 -7.34 -6.28 18.89
N SER A 149 -8.14 -6.62 19.92
CA SER A 149 -8.49 -5.70 21.00
C SER A 149 -7.44 -5.66 22.12
N SER A 150 -6.42 -6.50 22.03
CA SER A 150 -5.32 -6.61 23.02
C SER A 150 -3.99 -6.36 22.37
N MET A 151 -3.11 -5.61 23.06
CA MET A 151 -1.74 -5.33 22.63
C MET A 151 -0.74 -6.38 23.18
N ARG A 152 -1.19 -7.58 23.53
CA ARG A 152 -0.32 -8.67 23.98
C ARG A 152 0.48 -9.25 22.81
N THR A 153 1.57 -9.96 23.12
CA THR A 153 2.42 -10.61 22.10
C THR A 153 1.64 -11.52 21.15
N ASP A 154 0.57 -12.15 21.61
CA ASP A 154 -0.22 -13.11 20.82
C ASP A 154 -0.72 -12.50 19.50
N PHE A 155 -1.07 -11.22 19.45
CA PHE A 155 -1.62 -10.64 18.21
C PHE A 155 -0.55 -10.40 17.13
N VAL A 156 0.70 -10.06 17.52
CA VAL A 156 1.81 -9.94 16.56
C VAL A 156 2.30 -11.32 16.15
N LEU A 157 2.20 -12.30 17.05
CA LEU A 157 2.49 -13.69 16.76
C LEU A 157 1.49 -14.28 15.76
N ASP A 158 0.18 -14.01 15.92
CA ASP A 158 -0.84 -14.43 14.95
C ASP A 158 -0.56 -13.90 13.54
N ALA A 159 -0.09 -12.63 13.42
CA ALA A 159 0.30 -12.06 12.13
C ALA A 159 1.53 -12.77 11.53
N LEU A 160 2.51 -13.14 12.37
CA LEU A 160 3.67 -13.91 11.96
C LEU A 160 3.27 -15.32 11.53
N GLU A 161 2.43 -16.02 12.30
CA GLU A 161 1.94 -17.36 11.94
C GLU A 161 1.22 -17.37 10.59
N GLN A 162 0.38 -16.37 10.33
CA GLN A 162 -0.24 -16.23 9.02
C GLN A 162 0.80 -16.07 7.91
N ALA A 163 1.84 -15.25 8.13
CA ALA A 163 2.91 -15.07 7.15
C ALA A 163 3.71 -16.37 6.92
N LEU A 164 4.03 -17.10 7.98
CA LEU A 164 4.71 -18.39 7.90
C LEU A 164 3.89 -19.43 7.14
N PHE A 165 2.60 -19.52 7.43
CA PHE A 165 1.69 -20.45 6.76
C PHE A 165 1.51 -20.13 5.27
N ASP A 166 1.37 -18.85 4.92
CA ASP A 166 1.18 -18.41 3.53
C ASP A 166 2.44 -18.53 2.68
N ARG A 167 3.61 -18.30 3.29
CA ARG A 167 4.88 -18.20 2.57
C ARG A 167 5.75 -19.45 2.65
N GLN A 168 5.60 -20.27 3.69
CA GLN A 168 6.38 -21.48 3.95
C GLN A 168 7.88 -21.30 3.62
N PRO A 169 8.57 -20.30 4.24
CA PRO A 169 9.97 -20.03 3.92
C PRO A 169 10.82 -21.24 4.26
N GLU A 170 11.74 -21.62 3.37
CA GLU A 170 12.70 -22.69 3.63
C GLU A 170 13.80 -22.17 4.58
N HIS A 171 14.38 -23.05 5.42
CA HIS A 171 15.51 -22.69 6.29
C HIS A 171 16.73 -22.21 5.49
N SER A 172 16.87 -22.67 4.23
CA SER A 172 17.91 -22.23 3.30
C SER A 172 17.75 -20.79 2.83
N ASP A 173 16.58 -20.19 3.03
CA ASP A 173 16.27 -18.85 2.55
C ASP A 173 17.01 -17.74 3.29
N ALA A 174 17.58 -18.02 4.47
CA ALA A 174 18.23 -17.02 5.33
C ALA A 174 17.37 -15.76 5.52
N LEU A 175 16.07 -15.97 5.76
CA LEU A 175 15.10 -14.91 5.96
C LEU A 175 15.42 -14.12 7.22
N ILE A 176 15.49 -12.80 7.08
CA ILE A 176 15.65 -11.87 8.20
C ILE A 176 14.27 -11.25 8.49
N HIS A 177 13.90 -11.24 9.77
CA HIS A 177 12.71 -10.54 10.26
C HIS A 177 13.11 -9.32 11.08
N HIS A 178 12.81 -8.13 10.57
CA HIS A 178 13.12 -6.87 11.24
C HIS A 178 11.86 -6.24 11.85
N SER A 179 11.98 -5.79 13.10
CA SER A 179 10.92 -5.08 13.82
C SER A 179 11.50 -3.92 14.63
N ASP A 180 10.62 -3.03 15.11
CA ASP A 180 11.01 -2.09 16.14
C ASP A 180 11.29 -2.79 17.48
N ARG A 181 11.77 -2.05 18.48
CA ARG A 181 12.00 -2.55 19.85
C ARG A 181 10.72 -2.61 20.69
N GLY A 182 9.55 -2.77 20.09
CA GLY A 182 8.33 -3.00 20.84
C GLY A 182 8.45 -4.21 21.76
N SER A 183 7.94 -4.13 22.98
CA SER A 183 7.99 -5.24 23.95
C SER A 183 7.36 -6.53 23.41
N GLN A 184 6.44 -6.41 22.48
CA GLN A 184 5.76 -7.52 21.81
C GLN A 184 6.71 -8.33 20.93
N TYR A 185 7.59 -7.66 20.16
CA TYR A 185 8.52 -8.27 19.22
C TYR A 185 9.79 -8.81 19.89
N VAL A 186 10.16 -8.28 21.06
CA VAL A 186 11.31 -8.77 21.83
C VAL A 186 10.90 -9.78 22.92
N SER A 187 9.65 -10.20 22.94
CA SER A 187 9.20 -11.23 23.88
C SER A 187 9.85 -12.58 23.56
N ILE A 188 10.09 -13.38 24.61
CA ILE A 188 10.68 -14.72 24.48
C ILE A 188 9.88 -15.56 23.49
N LEU A 189 8.55 -15.59 23.62
CA LEU A 189 7.66 -16.36 22.76
C LEU A 189 7.79 -16.01 21.27
N TYR A 190 7.94 -14.72 20.96
CA TYR A 190 8.08 -14.27 19.58
C TYR A 190 9.44 -14.63 18.99
N THR A 191 10.52 -14.46 19.78
CA THR A 191 11.88 -14.79 19.35
C THR A 191 12.12 -16.29 19.23
N GLU A 192 11.55 -17.11 20.13
CA GLU A 192 11.57 -18.57 20.03
C GLU A 192 10.86 -19.03 18.75
N ARG A 193 9.72 -18.46 18.43
CA ARG A 193 8.97 -18.81 17.22
C ARG A 193 9.73 -18.47 15.93
N LEU A 194 10.44 -17.33 15.89
CA LEU A 194 11.33 -17.00 14.77
C LEU A 194 12.47 -18.04 14.65
N ALA A 195 13.08 -18.41 15.77
CA ALA A 195 14.17 -19.40 15.78
C ALA A 195 13.69 -20.78 15.30
N GLU A 196 12.50 -21.25 15.74
CA GLU A 196 11.87 -22.49 15.28
C GLU A 196 11.62 -22.49 13.77
N ALA A 197 11.26 -21.33 13.21
CA ALA A 197 11.05 -21.15 11.77
C ALA A 197 12.36 -20.94 10.98
N GLY A 198 13.53 -20.92 11.65
CA GLY A 198 14.82 -20.67 11.01
C GLY A 198 15.01 -19.23 10.54
N ILE A 199 14.29 -18.29 11.12
CA ILE A 199 14.30 -16.88 10.75
C ILE A 199 15.23 -16.10 11.69
N GLU A 200 16.13 -15.30 11.10
CA GLU A 200 17.05 -14.47 11.89
C GLU A 200 16.34 -13.18 12.37
N PRO A 201 16.24 -12.95 13.69
CA PRO A 201 15.66 -11.71 14.21
C PRO A 201 16.63 -10.53 14.04
N SER A 202 16.10 -9.40 13.60
CA SER A 202 16.78 -8.12 13.59
C SER A 202 15.88 -7.08 14.28
N VAL A 203 16.46 -6.29 15.18
CA VAL A 203 15.70 -5.30 15.96
C VAL A 203 16.33 -3.92 15.77
N GLY A 204 15.51 -2.95 15.41
CA GLY A 204 15.94 -1.56 15.23
C GLY A 204 16.50 -0.92 16.49
N SER A 205 17.25 0.15 16.33
CA SER A 205 17.81 0.91 17.44
C SER A 205 16.71 1.70 18.18
N ARG A 206 16.93 1.95 19.48
CA ARG A 206 15.95 2.62 20.33
C ARG A 206 15.74 4.07 19.86
N GLY A 207 14.54 4.40 19.34
CA GLY A 207 14.15 5.76 18.99
C GLY A 207 14.60 6.23 17.60
N ASP A 208 15.12 5.37 16.75
CA ASP A 208 15.41 5.72 15.35
C ASP A 208 14.23 5.34 14.44
N SER A 209 13.45 6.34 14.06
CA SER A 209 12.30 6.19 13.17
C SER A 209 12.66 5.81 11.73
N TYR A 210 13.94 5.73 11.39
CA TYR A 210 14.40 5.32 10.06
C TYR A 210 14.55 3.79 9.94
N ASP A 211 14.65 3.10 11.07
CA ASP A 211 14.92 1.66 11.10
C ASP A 211 13.71 0.80 10.65
N ASN A 212 12.49 1.36 10.59
CA ASN A 212 11.30 0.66 10.12
C ASN A 212 10.45 1.49 9.12
N ALA A 213 11.10 2.37 8.35
CA ALA A 213 10.44 3.34 7.47
C ALA A 213 9.47 2.72 6.45
N LEU A 214 9.68 1.47 6.03
CA LEU A 214 8.77 0.77 5.11
C LEU A 214 7.47 0.40 5.82
N ALA A 215 7.54 -0.22 6.99
CA ALA A 215 6.36 -0.61 7.74
C ALA A 215 5.56 0.62 8.20
N GLU A 216 6.23 1.68 8.69
CA GLU A 216 5.60 2.96 8.97
C GLU A 216 4.91 3.57 7.74
N THR A 217 5.53 3.40 6.56
CA THR A 217 4.95 3.85 5.30
C THR A 217 3.65 3.12 4.99
N ILE A 218 3.60 1.81 5.16
CA ILE A 218 2.39 1.00 4.90
C ILE A 218 1.32 1.29 5.95
N ASN A 219 1.67 1.41 7.22
CA ASN A 219 0.77 1.87 8.28
C ASN A 219 0.17 3.25 7.97
N GLY A 220 0.98 4.17 7.46
CA GLY A 220 0.52 5.49 7.04
C GLY A 220 -0.44 5.45 5.84
N LEU A 221 -0.21 4.54 4.88
CA LEU A 221 -1.14 4.31 3.76
C LEU A 221 -2.46 3.71 4.26
N TYR A 222 -2.39 2.68 5.09
CA TYR A 222 -3.55 2.06 5.72
C TYR A 222 -4.42 3.08 6.44
N LYS A 223 -3.81 3.91 7.29
CA LYS A 223 -4.53 4.99 7.99
C LYS A 223 -5.18 5.99 7.03
N ALA A 224 -4.43 6.47 6.04
CA ALA A 224 -4.93 7.48 5.11
C ALA A 224 -5.99 6.94 4.15
N GLU A 225 -5.79 5.73 3.61
CA GLU A 225 -6.61 5.15 2.55
C GLU A 225 -7.87 4.45 3.08
N LEU A 226 -7.80 3.88 4.28
CA LEU A 226 -8.92 3.16 4.90
C LEU A 226 -9.44 3.86 6.16
N ILE A 227 -8.60 3.97 7.19
CA ILE A 227 -9.06 4.27 8.55
C ILE A 227 -9.72 5.64 8.64
N HIS A 228 -9.02 6.70 8.21
CA HIS A 228 -9.55 8.07 8.30
C HIS A 228 -10.69 8.34 7.34
N ARG A 229 -10.81 7.56 6.25
CA ARG A 229 -11.88 7.76 5.27
C ARG A 229 -13.20 7.11 5.65
N ARG A 230 -13.16 5.98 6.35
CA ARG A 230 -14.35 5.20 6.73
C ARG A 230 -14.73 5.40 8.20
N ALA A 231 -14.01 6.26 8.93
CA ALA A 231 -14.37 6.59 10.31
C ALA A 231 -15.79 7.22 10.40
N PRO A 232 -16.52 7.02 11.52
CA PRO A 232 -16.10 6.32 12.74
C PRO A 232 -16.27 4.79 12.64
N TRP A 233 -15.34 4.06 13.26
CA TRP A 233 -15.39 2.60 13.34
C TRP A 233 -16.24 2.16 14.52
N LYS A 234 -17.23 1.29 14.29
CA LYS A 234 -18.16 0.86 15.35
C LYS A 234 -17.63 -0.36 16.10
N THR A 235 -17.22 -1.39 15.38
CA THR A 235 -16.84 -2.68 15.98
C THR A 235 -15.50 -3.17 15.46
N LYS A 236 -14.87 -4.10 16.17
CA LYS A 236 -13.65 -4.79 15.76
C LYS A 236 -13.88 -5.57 14.46
N GLU A 237 -15.00 -6.29 14.36
CA GLU A 237 -15.33 -7.14 13.20
C GLU A 237 -15.47 -6.32 11.92
N ALA A 238 -16.09 -5.14 12.01
CA ALA A 238 -16.20 -4.22 10.87
C ALA A 238 -14.81 -3.70 10.43
N LEU A 239 -13.93 -3.43 11.38
CA LEU A 239 -12.56 -3.03 11.12
C LEU A 239 -11.76 -4.19 10.50
N GLU A 240 -11.90 -5.41 11.02
CA GLU A 240 -11.21 -6.61 10.54
C GLU A 240 -11.59 -6.93 9.10
N LEU A 241 -12.90 -6.94 8.78
CA LEU A 241 -13.40 -7.15 7.42
C LEU A 241 -12.86 -6.08 6.45
N ALA A 242 -12.91 -4.81 6.83
CA ALA A 242 -12.39 -3.74 5.99
C ALA A 242 -10.87 -3.80 5.82
N THR A 243 -10.14 -4.29 6.83
CA THR A 243 -8.70 -4.53 6.75
C THR A 243 -8.39 -5.66 5.77
N LEU A 244 -9.15 -6.76 5.82
CA LEU A 244 -9.06 -7.86 4.85
C LEU A 244 -9.24 -7.35 3.41
N GLU A 245 -10.30 -6.59 3.15
CA GLU A 245 -10.55 -5.99 1.84
C GLU A 245 -9.41 -5.08 1.37
N TRP A 246 -8.88 -4.25 2.30
CA TRP A 246 -7.80 -3.33 1.98
C TRP A 246 -6.49 -4.07 1.71
N VAL A 247 -6.13 -5.10 2.48
CA VAL A 247 -4.93 -5.92 2.27
C VAL A 247 -5.02 -6.67 0.94
N ALA A 248 -6.16 -7.28 0.63
CA ALA A 248 -6.40 -7.94 -0.64
C ALA A 248 -6.22 -6.98 -1.82
N TRP A 249 -6.86 -5.80 -1.74
CA TRP A 249 -6.70 -4.77 -2.76
C TRP A 249 -5.26 -4.22 -2.82
N PHE A 250 -4.62 -3.97 -1.67
CA PHE A 250 -3.24 -3.49 -1.60
C PHE A 250 -2.27 -4.44 -2.32
N ASN A 251 -2.40 -5.73 -2.08
CA ASN A 251 -1.51 -6.74 -2.65
C ASN A 251 -1.76 -6.98 -4.14
N HIS A 252 -3.02 -6.98 -4.59
CA HIS A 252 -3.38 -7.44 -5.94
C HIS A 252 -3.71 -6.30 -6.92
N HIS A 253 -4.04 -5.11 -6.44
CA HIS A 253 -4.50 -4.02 -7.32
C HIS A 253 -3.76 -2.70 -7.11
N ARG A 254 -3.24 -2.45 -5.90
CA ARG A 254 -2.64 -1.16 -5.59
C ARG A 254 -1.32 -0.94 -6.33
N LEU A 255 -1.28 0.04 -7.22
CA LEU A 255 -0.05 0.45 -7.90
C LEU A 255 0.92 1.13 -6.92
N LEU A 256 2.18 0.66 -6.89
CA LEU A 256 3.25 1.21 -6.09
C LEU A 256 4.33 1.80 -6.99
N SER A 257 4.59 3.10 -6.87
CA SER A 257 5.64 3.78 -7.66
C SER A 257 7.03 3.22 -7.40
N SER A 258 7.28 2.75 -6.18
CA SER A 258 8.57 2.19 -5.76
C SER A 258 8.96 0.87 -6.43
N ILE A 259 8.00 0.18 -7.04
CA ILE A 259 8.20 -1.08 -7.79
C ILE A 259 7.69 -0.98 -9.23
N GLY A 260 7.67 0.25 -9.81
CA GLY A 260 7.36 0.45 -11.22
C GLY A 260 5.87 0.58 -11.55
N TYR A 261 5.03 1.04 -10.64
CA TYR A 261 3.57 1.19 -10.81
C TYR A 261 2.87 -0.12 -11.17
N ILE A 262 3.29 -1.19 -10.50
CA ILE A 262 2.61 -2.49 -10.52
C ILE A 262 2.16 -2.86 -9.10
N PRO A 263 1.19 -3.78 -8.94
CA PRO A 263 0.82 -4.33 -7.64
C PRO A 263 1.92 -5.23 -7.03
N PRO A 264 2.00 -5.33 -5.69
CA PRO A 264 2.93 -6.22 -5.00
C PRO A 264 2.92 -7.66 -5.51
N ALA A 265 1.75 -8.27 -5.65
CA ALA A 265 1.63 -9.65 -6.13
C ALA A 265 2.12 -9.83 -7.58
N GLU A 266 1.95 -8.83 -8.44
CA GLU A 266 2.45 -8.85 -9.81
C GLU A 266 3.99 -8.74 -9.85
N ALA A 267 4.57 -7.89 -8.99
CA ALA A 267 6.02 -7.75 -8.88
C ALA A 267 6.67 -9.08 -8.50
N GLU A 268 6.08 -9.78 -7.54
CA GLU A 268 6.55 -11.09 -7.09
C GLU A 268 6.37 -12.17 -8.17
N ALA A 269 5.20 -12.21 -8.84
CA ALA A 269 4.97 -13.14 -9.94
C ALA A 269 5.93 -12.92 -11.12
N ASN A 270 6.33 -11.66 -11.37
CA ASN A 270 7.33 -11.34 -12.38
C ASN A 270 8.71 -11.90 -12.03
N TYR A 271 9.10 -11.83 -10.74
CA TYR A 271 10.35 -12.40 -10.27
C TYR A 271 10.40 -13.91 -10.50
N TYR A 272 9.37 -14.65 -10.07
CA TYR A 272 9.36 -16.10 -10.25
C TYR A 272 9.29 -16.53 -11.73
N ARG A 273 8.59 -15.78 -12.59
CA ARG A 273 8.62 -16.03 -14.05
C ARG A 273 10.00 -15.85 -14.66
N GLN A 274 10.74 -14.81 -14.24
CA GLN A 274 12.10 -14.59 -14.70
C GLN A 274 13.06 -15.67 -14.22
N LEU A 275 12.88 -16.16 -12.98
CA LEU A 275 13.68 -17.23 -12.43
C LEU A 275 13.46 -18.55 -13.19
N ALA A 276 12.20 -18.91 -13.47
CA ALA A 276 11.87 -20.10 -14.26
C ALA A 276 12.48 -20.04 -15.66
N GLY A 277 12.37 -18.90 -16.36
CA GLY A 277 12.94 -18.74 -17.69
C GLY A 277 14.47 -18.82 -17.75
N LYS A 278 15.18 -18.42 -16.68
CA LYS A 278 16.65 -18.61 -16.58
C LYS A 278 17.03 -20.07 -16.45
N ASN A 279 16.32 -20.80 -15.58
CA ASN A 279 16.58 -22.23 -15.37
C ASN A 279 16.35 -23.06 -16.64
N GLU A 280 15.33 -22.74 -17.46
CA GLU A 280 15.09 -23.40 -18.74
C GLU A 280 16.22 -23.12 -19.75
N THR A 281 16.81 -21.94 -19.72
CA THR A 281 17.92 -21.58 -20.64
C THR A 281 19.22 -22.28 -20.24
N GLU A 282 19.49 -22.47 -18.94
CA GLU A 282 20.69 -23.15 -18.45
C GLU A 282 20.63 -24.68 -18.64
N VAL A 283 19.45 -25.28 -18.63
CA VAL A 283 19.28 -26.72 -18.90
C VAL A 283 19.38 -27.08 -20.39
N SER A 284 19.24 -26.07 -21.28
CA SER A 284 19.27 -26.25 -22.74
C SER A 284 20.66 -25.98 -23.35
N THR A 285 21.64 -25.65 -22.54
CA THR A 285 23.06 -25.47 -22.92
C THR A 285 23.92 -26.59 -22.35
#